data_acd95013d4f2fbad3e37a13a7e3ead40
#
_entry.id   acd95013d4f2fbad3e37a13a7e3ead40
#
_cell.length_a   1.000
_cell.length_b   1.000
_cell.length_c   1.000
_cell.angle_alpha   90.00
_cell.angle_beta   90.00
_cell.angle_gamma   90.00
#
_symmetry.space_group_name_H-M   'P 1'
#
loop_
_entity.id
_entity.type
_entity.pdbx_description
1 polymer ?
#
loop_
_entity_poly.entity_id
_entity_poly.type
_entity_poly.pdbx_seq_one_letter_code
_entity_poly.pdbx_strand_id
1 'polypeptide(L)'
;MSHAPILSVREIRKSFGELRAVDGVGFDVAPGEILGFLGPNGAGKTTTLRMILEITRPDSGQTLWNGGGALDRRRIGYLPEERGLFEDATVVRMLAYLGTLRGMDDRAATEAARHWLERLGLADRADGKVGALSKGNQQKVQFAGAILHRPALAVLDEPFSGLDPINQELIITLIRELRDQGTAVLLSAHQLNLAERLCDRFYLIARGRGVLEGTLEHIRREVARGAGEVLQVDLRPAASSGMADGRPDELVRGVMPAAECRIEQGPDRLLRLEAALPQATDLSPILGALSGRYAIERVHMRPLSLHEIYLRAVPTAAEDERA
;
A
#
# COMPACT_ATOMS: atom_id res chain seq x y z
N MET A 1 2.98 20.14 15.82
CA MET A 1 3.03 21.35 14.96
C MET A 1 2.72 20.86 13.56
N SER A 2 1.67 21.37 12.93
CA SER A 2 1.34 20.99 11.54
C SER A 2 2.36 21.66 10.63
N HIS A 3 3.28 20.88 10.07
CA HIS A 3 4.21 21.36 9.05
C HIS A 3 3.41 21.63 7.76
N ALA A 4 3.73 22.72 7.06
CA ALA A 4 3.17 22.95 5.74
C ALA A 4 3.50 21.76 4.81
N PRO A 5 2.53 21.28 4.00
CA PRO A 5 2.75 20.13 3.13
C PRO A 5 3.84 20.44 2.08
N ILE A 6 4.68 19.43 1.80
CA ILE A 6 5.68 19.54 0.74
C ILE A 6 5.05 19.39 -0.64
N LEU A 7 3.97 18.59 -0.72
CA LEU A 7 3.17 18.38 -1.91
C LEU A 7 1.69 18.60 -1.56
N SER A 8 1.00 19.38 -2.37
CA SER A 8 -0.46 19.51 -2.33
C SER A 8 -1.04 19.22 -3.70
N VAL A 9 -1.92 18.26 -3.77
CA VAL A 9 -2.69 17.91 -4.97
C VAL A 9 -4.10 18.47 -4.79
N ARG A 10 -4.60 19.22 -5.78
CA ARG A 10 -5.90 19.90 -5.69
C ARG A 10 -6.74 19.56 -6.91
N GLU A 11 -7.76 18.74 -6.71
CA GLU A 11 -8.83 18.43 -7.68
C GLU A 11 -8.32 18.11 -9.08
N ILE A 12 -7.19 17.35 -9.21
CA ILE A 12 -6.63 17.04 -10.51
C ILE A 12 -7.54 16.07 -11.27
N ARG A 13 -7.70 16.34 -12.57
CA ARG A 13 -8.49 15.52 -13.50
C ARG A 13 -7.70 15.20 -14.74
N LYS A 14 -7.92 14.00 -15.30
CA LYS A 14 -7.33 13.57 -16.56
C LYS A 14 -8.23 12.58 -17.29
N SER A 15 -8.46 12.88 -18.58
CA SER A 15 -9.15 11.99 -19.49
C SER A 15 -8.26 11.59 -20.67
N PHE A 16 -8.45 10.41 -21.19
CA PHE A 16 -7.85 9.89 -22.41
C PHE A 16 -8.99 9.42 -23.33
N GLY A 17 -9.35 10.24 -24.30
CA GLY A 17 -10.58 10.05 -25.06
C GLY A 17 -11.80 10.07 -24.12
N GLU A 18 -12.61 9.01 -24.17
CA GLU A 18 -13.81 8.88 -23.33
C GLU A 18 -13.48 8.37 -21.90
N LEU A 19 -12.30 7.80 -21.71
CA LEU A 19 -11.89 7.27 -20.41
C LEU A 19 -11.45 8.39 -19.47
N ARG A 20 -12.20 8.62 -18.39
CA ARG A 20 -11.80 9.49 -17.30
C ARG A 20 -10.91 8.71 -16.33
N ALA A 21 -9.57 8.80 -16.53
CA ALA A 21 -8.59 8.06 -15.76
C ALA A 21 -8.40 8.61 -14.33
N VAL A 22 -8.56 9.94 -14.16
CA VAL A 22 -8.49 10.62 -12.85
C VAL A 22 -9.58 11.68 -12.80
N ASP A 23 -10.33 11.74 -11.70
CA ASP A 23 -11.49 12.61 -11.54
C ASP A 23 -11.58 13.23 -10.15
N GLY A 24 -10.92 14.39 -9.98
CA GLY A 24 -11.00 15.18 -8.76
C GLY A 24 -10.16 14.63 -7.61
N VAL A 25 -8.99 14.05 -7.90
CA VAL A 25 -8.06 13.58 -6.86
C VAL A 25 -7.41 14.77 -6.15
N GLY A 26 -7.41 14.74 -4.81
CA GLY A 26 -6.80 15.77 -4.00
C GLY A 26 -6.34 15.24 -2.66
N PHE A 27 -5.08 15.55 -2.28
CA PHE A 27 -4.47 15.18 -0.99
C PHE A 27 -3.22 16.01 -0.72
N ASP A 28 -2.74 15.95 0.51
CA ASP A 28 -1.49 16.57 0.94
C ASP A 28 -0.49 15.52 1.40
N VAL A 29 0.82 15.81 1.24
CA VAL A 29 1.91 15.00 1.81
C VAL A 29 2.80 15.92 2.64
N ALA A 30 2.98 15.61 3.92
CA ALA A 30 3.83 16.36 4.83
C ALA A 30 5.30 15.88 4.80
N PRO A 31 6.29 16.72 5.16
CA PRO A 31 7.65 16.26 5.40
C PRO A 31 7.71 15.18 6.48
N GLY A 32 8.51 14.13 6.26
CA GLY A 32 8.63 13.03 7.22
C GLY A 32 7.35 12.20 7.37
N GLU A 33 6.52 12.14 6.33
CA GLU A 33 5.30 11.33 6.25
C GLU A 33 5.42 10.29 5.14
N ILE A 34 4.90 9.09 5.35
CA ILE A 34 4.68 8.10 4.32
C ILE A 34 3.19 8.05 4.01
N LEU A 35 2.77 8.60 2.87
CA LEU A 35 1.41 8.49 2.37
C LEU A 35 1.29 7.30 1.41
N GLY A 36 0.47 6.31 1.77
CA GLY A 36 0.09 5.19 0.91
C GLY A 36 -1.00 5.61 -0.08
N PHE A 37 -0.68 5.68 -1.37
CA PHE A 37 -1.61 5.96 -2.46
C PHE A 37 -2.06 4.64 -3.09
N LEU A 38 -3.18 4.09 -2.63
CA LEU A 38 -3.55 2.70 -2.80
C LEU A 38 -4.81 2.54 -3.64
N GLY A 39 -4.85 1.49 -4.44
CA GLY A 39 -6.00 1.16 -5.28
C GLY A 39 -5.70 0.01 -6.23
N PRO A 40 -6.71 -0.56 -6.90
CA PRO A 40 -6.52 -1.65 -7.85
C PRO A 40 -5.78 -1.19 -9.10
N ASN A 41 -5.39 -2.15 -9.93
CA ASN A 41 -4.87 -1.84 -11.25
C ASN A 41 -5.95 -1.11 -12.07
N GLY A 42 -5.52 -0.08 -12.81
CA GLY A 42 -6.45 0.76 -13.57
C GLY A 42 -7.20 1.84 -12.76
N ALA A 43 -6.98 1.94 -11.43
CA ALA A 43 -7.64 2.96 -10.61
C ALA A 43 -7.19 4.41 -10.88
N GLY A 44 -6.13 4.63 -11.68
CA GLY A 44 -5.58 5.95 -11.98
C GLY A 44 -4.31 6.30 -11.20
N LYS A 45 -3.71 5.36 -10.44
CA LYS A 45 -2.52 5.60 -9.61
C LYS A 45 -1.35 6.17 -10.43
N THR A 46 -0.83 5.41 -11.38
CA THR A 46 0.33 5.82 -12.19
C THR A 46 0.05 7.11 -12.96
N THR A 47 -1.17 7.31 -13.46
CA THR A 47 -1.58 8.57 -14.11
C THR A 47 -1.48 9.75 -13.14
N THR A 48 -1.97 9.59 -11.92
CA THR A 48 -1.87 10.61 -10.86
C THR A 48 -0.41 10.91 -10.52
N LEU A 49 0.43 9.89 -10.32
CA LEU A 49 1.86 10.08 -10.04
C LEU A 49 2.57 10.80 -11.19
N ARG A 50 2.27 10.45 -12.44
CA ARG A 50 2.82 11.14 -13.63
C ARG A 50 2.38 12.60 -13.73
N MET A 51 1.16 12.94 -13.29
CA MET A 51 0.71 14.35 -13.20
C MET A 51 1.43 15.11 -12.10
N ILE A 52 1.62 14.52 -10.92
CA ILE A 52 2.37 15.10 -9.81
C ILE A 52 3.81 15.42 -10.24
N LEU A 53 4.43 14.54 -11.02
CA LEU A 53 5.80 14.68 -11.52
C LEU A 53 5.91 15.57 -12.77
N GLU A 54 4.82 16.19 -13.22
CA GLU A 54 4.75 16.98 -14.46
C GLU A 54 5.20 16.22 -15.73
N ILE A 55 5.09 14.88 -15.72
CA ILE A 55 5.30 14.02 -16.89
C ILE A 55 4.06 14.09 -17.79
N THR A 56 2.88 14.14 -17.18
CA THR A 56 1.58 14.28 -17.85
C THR A 56 0.89 15.54 -17.32
N ARG A 57 0.35 16.38 -18.20
CA ARG A 57 -0.39 17.55 -17.79
C ARG A 57 -1.81 17.17 -17.39
N PRO A 58 -2.34 17.59 -16.24
CA PRO A 58 -3.75 17.45 -15.90
C PRO A 58 -4.63 18.30 -16.83
N ASP A 59 -5.87 17.88 -17.04
CA ASP A 59 -6.85 18.66 -17.81
C ASP A 59 -7.43 19.79 -16.96
N SER A 60 -7.53 19.57 -15.64
CA SER A 60 -7.91 20.58 -14.64
C SER A 60 -7.32 20.23 -13.27
N GLY A 61 -7.39 21.17 -12.32
CA GLY A 61 -6.74 21.06 -11.03
C GLY A 61 -5.26 21.44 -11.10
N GLN A 62 -4.55 21.29 -9.98
CA GLN A 62 -3.14 21.67 -9.89
C GLN A 62 -2.40 20.88 -8.83
N THR A 63 -1.07 20.82 -9.00
CA THR A 63 -0.13 20.33 -7.99
C THR A 63 0.71 21.50 -7.48
N LEU A 64 0.84 21.62 -6.17
CA LEU A 64 1.56 22.70 -5.52
C LEU A 64 2.73 22.13 -4.71
N TRP A 65 3.90 22.72 -4.88
CA TRP A 65 5.12 22.37 -4.16
C TRP A 65 5.42 23.43 -3.09
N ASN A 66 5.69 22.98 -1.85
CA ASN A 66 6.02 23.89 -0.74
C ASN A 66 5.08 25.12 -0.65
N GLY A 67 3.77 24.88 -0.81
CA GLY A 67 2.77 25.94 -0.73
C GLY A 67 2.62 26.83 -1.98
N GLY A 68 3.18 26.43 -3.14
CA GLY A 68 2.95 27.14 -4.41
C GLY A 68 4.19 27.40 -5.27
N GLY A 69 5.35 26.86 -4.88
CA GLY A 69 6.57 26.94 -5.68
C GLY A 69 6.53 26.03 -6.92
N ALA A 70 7.47 26.26 -7.86
CA ALA A 70 7.70 25.36 -8.99
C ALA A 70 8.32 24.03 -8.51
N LEU A 71 8.06 22.97 -9.26
CA LEU A 71 8.67 21.65 -9.05
C LEU A 71 10.19 21.72 -9.20
N ASP A 72 10.93 21.52 -8.11
CA ASP A 72 12.38 21.33 -8.19
C ASP A 72 12.72 19.83 -8.34
N ARG A 73 12.96 19.42 -9.57
CA ARG A 73 13.28 18.01 -9.91
C ARG A 73 14.52 17.46 -9.23
N ARG A 74 15.43 18.32 -8.74
CA ARG A 74 16.61 17.90 -7.98
C ARG A 74 16.28 17.45 -6.57
N ARG A 75 15.11 17.86 -6.06
CA ARG A 75 14.64 17.51 -4.73
C ARG A 75 13.62 16.36 -4.72
N ILE A 76 13.38 15.74 -5.89
CA ILE A 76 12.41 14.67 -6.05
C ILE A 76 13.10 13.40 -6.48
N GLY A 77 12.83 12.33 -5.75
CA GLY A 77 13.13 10.97 -6.15
C GLY A 77 11.91 10.33 -6.82
N TYR A 78 12.12 9.61 -7.91
CA TYR A 78 11.05 8.87 -8.56
C TYR A 78 11.52 7.46 -8.90
N LEU A 79 10.80 6.48 -8.37
CA LEU A 79 10.87 5.07 -8.73
C LEU A 79 9.65 4.75 -9.58
N PRO A 80 9.76 4.57 -10.89
CA PRO A 80 8.65 4.12 -11.74
C PRO A 80 8.41 2.62 -11.59
N GLU A 81 7.18 2.18 -11.88
CA GLU A 81 6.81 0.75 -11.93
C GLU A 81 7.61 0.01 -13.02
N GLU A 82 7.79 0.66 -14.20
CA GLU A 82 8.57 0.12 -15.30
C GLU A 82 10.06 0.33 -15.08
N ARG A 83 10.87 -0.64 -15.52
CA ARG A 83 12.32 -0.55 -15.38
C ARG A 83 12.91 0.40 -16.41
N GLY A 84 13.60 1.45 -15.92
CA GLY A 84 14.27 2.45 -16.75
C GLY A 84 15.80 2.40 -16.66
N LEU A 85 16.38 1.24 -16.37
CA LEU A 85 17.83 1.10 -16.22
C LEU A 85 18.49 0.71 -17.55
N PHE A 86 19.68 1.29 -17.84
CA PHE A 86 20.48 0.92 -19.00
C PHE A 86 21.20 -0.41 -18.75
N GLU A 87 20.77 -1.46 -19.43
CA GLU A 87 21.25 -2.83 -19.21
C GLU A 87 22.76 -3.02 -19.45
N ASP A 88 23.34 -2.29 -20.42
CA ASP A 88 24.74 -2.37 -20.76
C ASP A 88 25.67 -1.55 -19.86
N ALA A 89 25.13 -0.67 -19.04
CA ALA A 89 25.91 0.10 -18.07
C ALA A 89 26.34 -0.76 -16.89
N THR A 90 27.47 -0.43 -16.25
CA THR A 90 27.78 -1.01 -14.94
C THR A 90 26.89 -0.41 -13.87
N VAL A 91 26.59 -1.20 -12.82
CA VAL A 91 25.63 -0.82 -11.77
C VAL A 91 26.03 0.47 -11.09
N VAL A 92 27.32 0.62 -10.72
CA VAL A 92 27.83 1.85 -10.08
C VAL A 92 27.72 3.05 -11.00
N ARG A 93 28.07 2.90 -12.30
CA ARG A 93 27.97 4.01 -13.28
C ARG A 93 26.52 4.41 -13.54
N MET A 94 25.60 3.44 -13.59
CA MET A 94 24.18 3.71 -13.72
C MET A 94 23.66 4.56 -12.56
N LEU A 95 23.98 4.18 -11.32
CA LEU A 95 23.58 4.94 -10.13
C LEU A 95 24.24 6.32 -10.07
N ALA A 96 25.54 6.42 -10.35
CA ALA A 96 26.24 7.70 -10.37
C ALA A 96 25.63 8.64 -11.43
N TYR A 97 25.32 8.14 -12.63
CA TYR A 97 24.63 8.90 -13.67
C TYR A 97 23.27 9.44 -13.19
N LEU A 98 22.45 8.61 -12.52
CA LEU A 98 21.19 9.08 -11.95
C LEU A 98 21.39 10.18 -10.90
N GLY A 99 22.47 10.10 -10.10
CA GLY A 99 22.84 11.14 -9.15
C GLY A 99 23.22 12.46 -9.83
N THR A 100 24.01 12.41 -10.89
CA THR A 100 24.43 13.63 -11.65
C THR A 100 23.23 14.30 -12.33
N LEU A 101 22.25 13.53 -12.83
CA LEU A 101 21.00 14.09 -13.35
C LEU A 101 20.19 14.85 -12.28
N ARG A 102 20.42 14.56 -11.00
CA ARG A 102 19.83 15.27 -9.85
C ARG A 102 20.70 16.39 -9.30
N GLY A 103 21.83 16.69 -9.96
CA GLY A 103 22.70 17.81 -9.63
C GLY A 103 23.83 17.47 -8.66
N MET A 104 24.10 16.19 -8.38
CA MET A 104 25.29 15.78 -7.66
C MET A 104 26.54 15.93 -8.55
N ASP A 105 27.67 16.26 -7.95
CA ASP A 105 28.94 16.15 -8.67
C ASP A 105 29.31 14.66 -8.86
N ASP A 106 30.16 14.38 -9.89
CA ASP A 106 30.47 13.00 -10.29
C ASP A 106 31.11 12.18 -9.16
N ARG A 107 31.93 12.81 -8.32
CA ARG A 107 32.60 12.14 -7.22
C ARG A 107 31.59 11.78 -6.13
N ALA A 108 30.77 12.75 -5.68
CA ALA A 108 29.76 12.53 -4.69
C ALA A 108 28.70 11.51 -5.16
N ALA A 109 28.30 11.55 -6.45
CA ALA A 109 27.40 10.60 -7.04
C ALA A 109 27.97 9.17 -7.04
N THR A 110 29.27 9.01 -7.35
CA THR A 110 29.94 7.71 -7.34
C THR A 110 30.09 7.17 -5.91
N GLU A 111 30.47 8.02 -4.95
CA GLU A 111 30.57 7.65 -3.53
C GLU A 111 29.19 7.23 -2.98
N ALA A 112 28.13 8.00 -3.27
CA ALA A 112 26.76 7.66 -2.90
C ALA A 112 26.29 6.35 -3.54
N ALA A 113 26.63 6.12 -4.83
CA ALA A 113 26.29 4.89 -5.52
C ALA A 113 26.91 3.66 -4.83
N ARG A 114 28.21 3.70 -4.48
CA ARG A 114 28.88 2.62 -3.77
C ARG A 114 28.28 2.40 -2.38
N HIS A 115 28.03 3.46 -1.63
CA HIS A 115 27.38 3.38 -0.32
C HIS A 115 26.01 2.70 -0.39
N TRP A 116 25.17 3.05 -1.37
CA TRP A 116 23.86 2.41 -1.53
C TRP A 116 23.96 0.94 -1.97
N LEU A 117 24.93 0.60 -2.81
CA LEU A 117 25.18 -0.79 -3.19
C LEU A 117 25.61 -1.65 -2.00
N GLU A 118 26.42 -1.13 -1.09
CA GLU A 118 26.75 -1.81 0.18
C GLU A 118 25.48 -2.05 1.02
N ARG A 119 24.69 -1.02 1.21
CA ARG A 119 23.44 -1.12 1.98
C ARG A 119 22.41 -2.11 1.40
N LEU A 120 22.41 -2.27 0.09
CA LEU A 120 21.53 -3.19 -0.63
C LEU A 120 22.10 -4.62 -0.77
N GLY A 121 23.31 -4.87 -0.25
CA GLY A 121 23.99 -6.16 -0.39
C GLY A 121 24.41 -6.47 -1.83
N LEU A 122 24.80 -5.43 -2.60
CA LEU A 122 25.19 -5.51 -4.01
C LEU A 122 26.60 -4.96 -4.28
N ALA A 123 27.43 -4.81 -3.24
CA ALA A 123 28.78 -4.25 -3.39
C ALA A 123 29.64 -5.06 -4.37
N ASP A 124 29.53 -6.39 -4.35
CA ASP A 124 30.21 -7.33 -5.25
C ASP A 124 29.74 -7.24 -6.72
N ARG A 125 28.62 -6.60 -6.97
CA ARG A 125 27.99 -6.40 -8.28
C ARG A 125 28.22 -5.00 -8.86
N ALA A 126 28.91 -4.12 -8.13
CA ALA A 126 29.07 -2.70 -8.51
C ALA A 126 29.62 -2.49 -9.93
N ASP A 127 30.63 -3.27 -10.32
CA ASP A 127 31.29 -3.16 -11.62
C ASP A 127 30.70 -4.13 -12.68
N GLY A 128 29.70 -4.93 -12.30
CA GLY A 128 28.93 -5.81 -13.21
C GLY A 128 27.89 -5.00 -14.01
N LYS A 129 27.42 -5.59 -15.13
CA LYS A 129 26.35 -4.99 -15.95
C LYS A 129 24.99 -5.08 -15.24
N VAL A 130 24.19 -4.04 -15.39
CA VAL A 130 22.80 -4.00 -14.88
C VAL A 130 21.97 -5.16 -15.44
N GLY A 131 22.09 -5.46 -16.74
CA GLY A 131 21.36 -6.56 -17.38
C GLY A 131 21.69 -7.95 -16.86
N ALA A 132 22.85 -8.13 -16.18
CA ALA A 132 23.22 -9.39 -15.56
C ALA A 132 22.60 -9.61 -14.16
N LEU A 133 21.93 -8.60 -13.61
CA LEU A 133 21.26 -8.68 -12.31
C LEU A 133 19.92 -9.43 -12.42
N SER A 134 19.54 -10.15 -11.35
CA SER A 134 18.17 -10.65 -11.21
C SER A 134 17.16 -9.49 -11.17
N LYS A 135 15.90 -9.78 -11.49
CA LYS A 135 14.80 -8.79 -11.45
C LYS A 135 14.71 -8.07 -10.09
N GLY A 136 14.85 -8.80 -8.98
CA GLY A 136 14.83 -8.20 -7.64
C GLY A 136 16.03 -7.29 -7.38
N ASN A 137 17.24 -7.67 -7.86
CA ASN A 137 18.41 -6.81 -7.72
C ASN A 137 18.33 -5.56 -8.61
N GLN A 138 17.76 -5.66 -9.81
CA GLN A 138 17.47 -4.48 -10.64
C GLN A 138 16.48 -3.54 -9.92
N GLN A 139 15.46 -4.06 -9.25
CA GLN A 139 14.52 -3.28 -8.45
C GLN A 139 15.22 -2.54 -7.31
N LYS A 140 16.13 -3.21 -6.59
CA LYS A 140 16.95 -2.57 -5.55
C LYS A 140 17.83 -1.43 -6.11
N VAL A 141 18.47 -1.65 -7.26
CA VAL A 141 19.27 -0.61 -7.94
C VAL A 141 18.41 0.57 -8.36
N GLN A 142 17.22 0.31 -8.91
CA GLN A 142 16.28 1.36 -9.31
C GLN A 142 15.79 2.16 -8.11
N PHE A 143 15.48 1.50 -6.99
CA PHE A 143 15.14 2.14 -5.73
C PHE A 143 16.28 3.05 -5.24
N ALA A 144 17.54 2.57 -5.21
CA ALA A 144 18.68 3.39 -4.85
C ALA A 144 18.82 4.61 -5.77
N GLY A 145 18.64 4.44 -7.09
CA GLY A 145 18.68 5.53 -8.06
C GLY A 145 17.64 6.63 -7.81
N ALA A 146 16.50 6.25 -7.23
CA ALA A 146 15.45 7.20 -6.88
C ALA A 146 15.79 8.05 -5.63
N ILE A 147 16.64 7.55 -4.73
CA ILE A 147 16.83 8.18 -3.41
C ILE A 147 18.25 8.62 -3.07
N LEU A 148 19.27 8.21 -3.87
CA LEU A 148 20.69 8.45 -3.54
C LEU A 148 21.07 9.94 -3.38
N HIS A 149 20.34 10.84 -4.01
CA HIS A 149 20.53 12.29 -3.93
C HIS A 149 19.80 12.95 -2.74
N ARG A 150 19.22 12.14 -1.81
CA ARG A 150 18.48 12.59 -0.61
C ARG A 150 17.33 13.54 -0.96
N PRO A 151 16.32 13.06 -1.68
CA PRO A 151 15.21 13.90 -2.09
C PRO A 151 14.39 14.42 -0.90
N ALA A 152 13.73 15.55 -1.08
CA ALA A 152 12.75 16.04 -0.11
C ALA A 152 11.42 15.28 -0.23
N LEU A 153 11.07 14.82 -1.46
CA LEU A 153 9.95 13.91 -1.71
C LEU A 153 10.43 12.72 -2.54
N ALA A 154 10.14 11.50 -2.08
CA ALA A 154 10.29 10.27 -2.84
C ALA A 154 8.91 9.77 -3.30
N VAL A 155 8.71 9.70 -4.62
CA VAL A 155 7.53 9.07 -5.25
C VAL A 155 7.93 7.67 -5.67
N LEU A 156 7.33 6.66 -5.03
CA LEU A 156 7.69 5.25 -5.20
C LEU A 156 6.50 4.49 -5.78
N ASP A 157 6.57 4.16 -7.08
CA ASP A 157 5.52 3.41 -7.76
C ASP A 157 5.85 1.91 -7.72
N GLU A 158 5.08 1.14 -6.94
CA GLU A 158 5.24 -0.31 -6.73
C GLU A 158 6.66 -0.75 -6.29
N PRO A 159 7.23 -0.18 -5.21
CA PRO A 159 8.63 -0.42 -4.83
C PRO A 159 8.94 -1.87 -4.44
N PHE A 160 7.94 -2.67 -4.10
CA PHE A 160 8.08 -4.07 -3.68
C PHE A 160 7.98 -5.08 -4.82
N SER A 161 7.73 -4.61 -6.05
CA SER A 161 7.53 -5.48 -7.22
C SER A 161 8.75 -6.34 -7.51
N GLY A 162 8.53 -7.66 -7.60
CA GLY A 162 9.59 -8.64 -7.93
C GLY A 162 10.62 -8.88 -6.82
N LEU A 163 10.36 -8.43 -5.60
CA LEU A 163 11.19 -8.71 -4.43
C LEU A 163 10.67 -9.92 -3.64
N ASP A 164 11.58 -10.75 -3.17
CA ASP A 164 11.28 -11.76 -2.16
C ASP A 164 11.02 -11.12 -0.78
N PRO A 165 10.46 -11.85 0.20
CA PRO A 165 10.12 -11.31 1.52
C PRO A 165 11.30 -10.66 2.26
N ILE A 166 12.51 -11.19 2.14
CA ILE A 166 13.71 -10.65 2.81
C ILE A 166 14.06 -9.28 2.21
N ASN A 167 14.06 -9.18 0.88
CA ASN A 167 14.34 -7.92 0.20
C ASN A 167 13.18 -6.91 0.38
N GLN A 168 11.93 -7.34 0.53
CA GLN A 168 10.82 -6.46 0.91
C GLN A 168 11.05 -5.81 2.28
N GLU A 169 11.47 -6.59 3.31
CA GLU A 169 11.77 -6.04 4.64
C GLU A 169 12.96 -5.04 4.60
N LEU A 170 13.97 -5.32 3.78
CA LEU A 170 15.06 -4.37 3.56
C LEU A 170 14.52 -3.04 3.02
N ILE A 171 13.73 -3.06 1.95
CA ILE A 171 13.16 -1.83 1.36
C ILE A 171 12.24 -1.11 2.35
N ILE A 172 11.41 -1.82 3.12
CA ILE A 172 10.58 -1.24 4.18
C ILE A 172 11.45 -0.48 5.19
N THR A 173 12.55 -1.09 5.64
CA THR A 173 13.48 -0.46 6.59
C THR A 173 14.08 0.81 6.00
N LEU A 174 14.52 0.77 4.74
CA LEU A 174 15.12 1.92 4.05
C LEU A 174 14.11 3.06 3.85
N ILE A 175 12.85 2.76 3.53
CA ILE A 175 11.79 3.77 3.39
C ILE A 175 11.49 4.43 4.75
N ARG A 176 11.46 3.66 5.85
CA ARG A 176 11.30 4.22 7.20
C ARG A 176 12.44 5.16 7.57
N GLU A 177 13.67 4.78 7.28
CA GLU A 177 14.84 5.65 7.52
C GLU A 177 14.77 6.96 6.72
N LEU A 178 14.30 6.93 5.46
CA LEU A 178 14.08 8.15 4.68
C LEU A 178 13.06 9.07 5.35
N ARG A 179 11.91 8.53 5.79
CA ARG A 179 10.91 9.26 6.54
C ARG A 179 11.48 9.87 7.81
N ASP A 180 12.22 9.09 8.60
CA ASP A 180 12.80 9.52 9.88
C ASP A 180 13.86 10.61 9.67
N GLN A 181 14.48 10.69 8.48
CA GLN A 181 15.36 11.76 8.05
C GLN A 181 14.61 13.00 7.51
N GLY A 182 13.28 12.98 7.50
CA GLY A 182 12.43 14.09 7.06
C GLY A 182 12.00 14.05 5.59
N THR A 183 12.38 13.00 4.82
CA THR A 183 11.88 12.81 3.46
C THR A 183 10.38 12.49 3.49
N ALA A 184 9.60 13.22 2.73
CA ALA A 184 8.21 12.84 2.43
C ALA A 184 8.21 11.67 1.45
N VAL A 185 7.32 10.69 1.66
CA VAL A 185 7.21 9.53 0.76
C VAL A 185 5.77 9.40 0.28
N LEU A 186 5.58 9.42 -1.03
CA LEU A 186 4.34 9.04 -1.68
C LEU A 186 4.53 7.65 -2.30
N LEU A 187 3.87 6.65 -1.72
CA LEU A 187 4.07 5.25 -2.04
C LEU A 187 2.81 4.67 -2.70
N SER A 188 2.90 4.20 -3.95
CA SER A 188 1.84 3.39 -4.53
C SER A 188 2.12 1.91 -4.27
N ALA A 189 1.08 1.16 -3.95
CA ALA A 189 1.18 -0.30 -3.82
C ALA A 189 -0.18 -0.96 -4.10
N HIS A 190 -0.11 -2.19 -4.60
CA HIS A 190 -1.25 -3.11 -4.64
C HIS A 190 -1.22 -4.13 -3.48
N GLN A 191 -0.06 -4.29 -2.82
CA GLN A 191 0.11 -5.16 -1.64
C GLN A 191 -0.29 -4.40 -0.38
N LEU A 192 -1.59 -4.40 -0.06
CA LEU A 192 -2.16 -3.62 1.03
C LEU A 192 -1.60 -3.98 2.41
N ASN A 193 -1.19 -5.24 2.60
CA ASN A 193 -0.56 -5.71 3.84
C ASN A 193 0.80 -5.06 4.11
N LEU A 194 1.61 -4.82 3.08
CA LEU A 194 2.88 -4.11 3.23
C LEU A 194 2.66 -2.61 3.47
N ALA A 195 1.71 -2.02 2.74
CA ALA A 195 1.33 -0.63 2.95
C ALA A 195 0.80 -0.38 4.37
N GLU A 196 -0.06 -1.28 4.91
CA GLU A 196 -0.60 -1.21 6.27
C GLU A 196 0.50 -1.15 7.34
N ARG A 197 1.61 -1.86 7.12
CA ARG A 197 2.76 -1.89 8.04
C ARG A 197 3.69 -0.70 7.93
N LEU A 198 3.66 0.02 6.80
CA LEU A 198 4.65 1.02 6.45
C LEU A 198 4.12 2.45 6.47
N CYS A 199 2.89 2.67 6.00
CA CYS A 199 2.36 4.01 5.77
C CYS A 199 1.77 4.61 7.05
N ASP A 200 1.98 5.92 7.23
CA ASP A 200 1.44 6.70 8.33
C ASP A 200 -0.02 7.12 8.02
N ARG A 201 -0.28 7.43 6.75
CA ARG A 201 -1.60 7.83 6.23
C ARG A 201 -1.87 7.17 4.89
N PHE A 202 -3.13 7.06 4.52
CA PHE A 202 -3.60 6.40 3.31
C PHE A 202 -4.52 7.31 2.52
N TYR A 203 -4.41 7.23 1.21
CA TYR A 203 -5.38 7.74 0.26
C TYR A 203 -5.78 6.59 -0.66
N LEU A 204 -7.03 6.14 -0.56
CA LEU A 204 -7.55 5.05 -1.36
C LEU A 204 -8.24 5.62 -2.59
N ILE A 205 -7.82 5.13 -3.76
CA ILE A 205 -8.38 5.53 -5.05
C ILE A 205 -9.07 4.36 -5.74
N ALA A 206 -10.25 4.61 -6.31
CA ALA A 206 -10.96 3.67 -7.17
C ALA A 206 -11.60 4.42 -8.33
N ARG A 207 -11.51 3.87 -9.54
CA ARG A 207 -12.11 4.47 -10.76
C ARG A 207 -11.78 5.96 -10.94
N GLY A 208 -10.54 6.33 -10.66
CA GLY A 208 -10.04 7.71 -10.79
C GLY A 208 -10.46 8.65 -9.66
N ARG A 209 -11.19 8.20 -8.64
CA ARG A 209 -11.68 9.05 -7.54
C ARG A 209 -11.12 8.59 -6.20
N GLY A 210 -10.87 9.55 -5.31
CA GLY A 210 -10.58 9.24 -3.91
C GLY A 210 -11.82 8.69 -3.21
N VAL A 211 -11.65 7.58 -2.46
CA VAL A 211 -12.75 6.90 -1.74
C VAL A 211 -12.61 7.08 -0.24
N LEU A 212 -11.38 6.98 0.29
CA LEU A 212 -11.07 7.13 1.70
C LEU A 212 -9.72 7.81 1.87
N GLU A 213 -9.59 8.64 2.91
CA GLU A 213 -8.34 9.29 3.28
C GLU A 213 -8.19 9.35 4.80
N GLY A 214 -6.98 9.10 5.31
CA GLY A 214 -6.69 9.26 6.73
C GLY A 214 -5.68 8.26 7.27
N THR A 215 -5.47 8.28 8.58
CA THR A 215 -4.74 7.21 9.28
C THR A 215 -5.56 5.92 9.25
N LEU A 216 -4.90 4.76 9.41
CA LEU A 216 -5.59 3.49 9.42
C LEU A 216 -6.71 3.43 10.48
N GLU A 217 -6.47 4.02 11.65
CA GLU A 217 -7.46 4.09 12.71
C GLU A 217 -8.66 4.97 12.34
N HIS A 218 -8.42 6.11 11.67
CA HIS A 218 -9.50 6.98 11.18
C HIS A 218 -10.36 6.25 10.15
N ILE A 219 -9.73 5.63 9.16
CA ILE A 219 -10.41 4.88 8.09
C ILE A 219 -11.18 3.68 8.67
N ARG A 220 -10.60 2.96 9.65
CA ARG A 220 -11.31 1.89 10.36
C ARG A 220 -12.59 2.40 11.02
N ARG A 221 -12.52 3.52 11.73
CA ARG A 221 -13.71 4.12 12.38
C ARG A 221 -14.77 4.59 11.38
N GLU A 222 -14.35 5.14 10.26
CA GLU A 222 -15.26 5.62 9.20
C GLU A 222 -16.02 4.46 8.54
N VAL A 223 -15.31 3.37 8.20
CA VAL A 223 -15.88 2.18 7.57
C VAL A 223 -16.60 1.30 8.60
N ALA A 224 -16.20 1.36 9.87
CA ALA A 224 -16.74 0.56 10.97
C ALA A 224 -18.18 0.90 11.39
N ARG A 225 -18.91 1.74 10.64
CA ARG A 225 -20.33 2.06 10.95
C ARG A 225 -21.26 0.83 11.06
N GLY A 226 -20.73 -0.40 10.84
CA GLY A 226 -21.43 -1.68 11.01
C GLY A 226 -20.55 -2.84 11.46
N ALA A 227 -19.22 -2.76 11.35
CA ALA A 227 -18.31 -3.84 11.75
C ALA A 227 -16.90 -3.30 11.98
N GLY A 228 -16.49 -3.11 13.22
CA GLY A 228 -15.18 -2.57 13.62
C GLY A 228 -14.09 -3.62 13.82
N GLU A 229 -14.49 -4.85 14.10
CA GLU A 229 -13.62 -5.97 14.49
C GLU A 229 -14.01 -7.25 13.77
N VAL A 230 -13.06 -8.15 13.62
CA VAL A 230 -13.30 -9.50 13.09
C VAL A 230 -13.07 -10.50 14.20
N LEU A 231 -14.13 -11.23 14.54
CA LEU A 231 -14.07 -12.42 15.37
C LEU A 231 -13.60 -13.60 14.51
N GLN A 232 -12.52 -14.22 14.90
CA GLN A 232 -11.97 -15.41 14.28
C GLN A 232 -12.09 -16.58 15.26
N VAL A 233 -12.77 -17.66 14.87
CA VAL A 233 -12.96 -18.83 15.71
C VAL A 233 -12.54 -20.08 14.95
N ASP A 234 -11.58 -20.80 15.51
CA ASP A 234 -11.20 -22.11 15.02
C ASP A 234 -12.08 -23.19 15.71
N LEU A 235 -12.78 -23.96 14.90
CA LEU A 235 -13.85 -24.88 15.33
C LEU A 235 -13.55 -26.31 14.86
N ARG A 236 -13.85 -27.32 15.68
CA ARG A 236 -13.97 -28.71 15.24
C ARG A 236 -15.40 -29.21 15.44
N PRO A 237 -15.95 -29.98 14.51
CA PRO A 237 -17.23 -30.68 14.73
C PRO A 237 -17.13 -31.57 15.97
N ALA A 238 -18.09 -31.45 16.89
CA ALA A 238 -18.14 -32.34 18.05
C ALA A 238 -18.43 -33.78 17.60
N ALA A 239 -17.79 -34.76 18.25
CA ALA A 239 -17.88 -36.18 17.87
C ALA A 239 -19.30 -36.75 17.90
N SER A 240 -20.22 -36.09 18.62
CA SER A 240 -21.62 -36.50 18.81
C SER A 240 -22.61 -35.82 17.87
N SER A 241 -22.22 -34.80 17.13
CA SER A 241 -23.07 -34.08 16.19
C SER A 241 -22.88 -34.65 14.78
N GLY A 242 -23.87 -35.32 14.25
CA GLY A 242 -23.94 -35.62 12.82
C GLY A 242 -23.87 -34.32 12.04
N MET A 243 -23.20 -34.31 10.84
CA MET A 243 -22.98 -33.14 9.99
C MET A 243 -24.23 -32.37 9.54
N ALA A 244 -25.40 -32.64 10.11
CA ALA A 244 -26.69 -32.17 9.61
C ALA A 244 -27.30 -30.96 10.33
N ASP A 245 -26.76 -30.49 11.47
CA ASP A 245 -27.46 -29.52 12.29
C ASP A 245 -26.79 -28.14 12.41
N GLY A 246 -26.78 -27.42 11.30
CA GLY A 246 -26.43 -25.98 11.24
C GLY A 246 -24.95 -25.67 11.02
N ARG A 247 -24.69 -24.92 10.00
CA ARG A 247 -23.35 -24.42 9.69
C ARG A 247 -22.93 -23.33 10.71
N PRO A 248 -21.62 -23.14 11.00
CA PRO A 248 -21.16 -22.14 11.96
C PRO A 248 -21.64 -20.71 11.64
N ASP A 249 -21.69 -20.33 10.37
CA ASP A 249 -22.16 -19.03 9.93
C ASP A 249 -23.66 -18.83 10.15
N GLU A 250 -24.47 -19.87 10.01
CA GLU A 250 -25.91 -19.85 10.30
C GLU A 250 -26.17 -19.66 11.80
N LEU A 251 -25.38 -20.31 12.66
CA LEU A 251 -25.49 -20.17 14.11
C LEU A 251 -25.12 -18.72 14.54
N VAL A 252 -24.06 -18.13 13.96
CA VAL A 252 -23.71 -16.75 14.25
C VAL A 252 -24.80 -15.78 13.76
N ARG A 253 -25.33 -15.98 12.55
CA ARG A 253 -26.42 -15.13 12.02
C ARG A 253 -27.70 -15.28 12.80
N GLY A 254 -27.96 -16.45 13.40
CA GLY A 254 -29.10 -16.65 14.30
C GLY A 254 -29.05 -15.76 15.54
N VAL A 255 -27.85 -15.43 16.02
CA VAL A 255 -27.63 -14.55 17.18
C VAL A 255 -27.39 -13.10 16.74
N MET A 256 -26.68 -12.91 15.62
CA MET A 256 -26.34 -11.61 15.03
C MET A 256 -26.68 -11.60 13.54
N PRO A 257 -27.92 -11.27 13.16
CA PRO A 257 -28.36 -11.33 11.75
C PRO A 257 -27.55 -10.45 10.79
N ALA A 258 -26.96 -9.36 11.27
CA ALA A 258 -26.14 -8.44 10.48
C ALA A 258 -24.67 -8.85 10.35
N ALA A 259 -24.23 -9.97 10.97
CA ALA A 259 -22.85 -10.40 10.91
C ALA A 259 -22.50 -10.96 9.53
N GLU A 260 -21.46 -10.38 8.91
CA GLU A 260 -20.87 -10.94 7.69
C GLU A 260 -19.92 -12.07 8.07
N CYS A 261 -20.32 -13.31 7.74
CA CYS A 261 -19.56 -14.50 8.11
C CYS A 261 -18.90 -15.14 6.89
N ARG A 262 -17.66 -15.61 7.08
CA ARG A 262 -16.92 -16.47 6.15
C ARG A 262 -16.47 -17.72 6.86
N ILE A 263 -16.44 -18.85 6.14
CA ILE A 263 -15.94 -20.13 6.65
C ILE A 263 -14.86 -20.61 5.70
N GLU A 264 -13.71 -20.94 6.26
CA GLU A 264 -12.61 -21.62 5.56
C GLU A 264 -12.41 -23.02 6.16
N GLN A 265 -12.16 -24.00 5.30
CA GLN A 265 -11.79 -25.35 5.74
C GLN A 265 -10.28 -25.46 5.83
N GLY A 266 -9.78 -25.74 7.03
CA GLY A 266 -8.40 -26.06 7.29
C GLY A 266 -8.12 -27.57 7.23
N PRO A 267 -6.87 -28.01 7.47
CA PRO A 267 -6.53 -29.41 7.62
C PRO A 267 -7.26 -30.05 8.82
N ASP A 268 -7.36 -31.37 8.83
CA ASP A 268 -7.92 -32.16 9.95
C ASP A 268 -9.36 -31.79 10.38
N ARG A 269 -10.22 -31.43 9.41
CA ARG A 269 -11.61 -30.99 9.65
C ARG A 269 -11.72 -29.70 10.51
N LEU A 270 -10.65 -28.95 10.64
CA LEU A 270 -10.69 -27.62 11.27
C LEU A 270 -11.53 -26.67 10.41
N LEU A 271 -12.49 -26.00 11.01
CA LEU A 271 -13.25 -24.93 10.38
C LEU A 271 -12.81 -23.61 10.99
N ARG A 272 -12.40 -22.65 10.17
CA ARG A 272 -12.17 -21.28 10.61
C ARG A 272 -13.35 -20.42 10.24
N LEU A 273 -14.06 -19.95 11.24
CA LEU A 273 -15.11 -18.97 11.09
C LEU A 273 -14.54 -17.57 11.29
N GLU A 274 -14.80 -16.67 10.36
CA GLU A 274 -14.59 -15.23 10.53
C GLU A 274 -15.94 -14.54 10.50
N ALA A 275 -16.19 -13.69 11.49
CA ALA A 275 -17.40 -12.88 11.58
C ALA A 275 -17.04 -11.42 11.84
N ALA A 276 -17.47 -10.52 10.96
CA ALA A 276 -17.28 -9.10 11.14
C ALA A 276 -18.36 -8.56 12.09
N LEU A 277 -17.94 -7.94 13.18
CA LEU A 277 -18.78 -7.53 14.30
C LEU A 277 -18.60 -6.04 14.61
N PRO A 278 -19.63 -5.35 15.13
CA PRO A 278 -19.48 -4.03 15.72
C PRO A 278 -18.43 -4.03 16.83
N GLN A 279 -17.78 -2.89 17.05
CA GLN A 279 -16.82 -2.71 18.13
C GLN A 279 -17.50 -2.93 19.48
N ALA A 280 -16.77 -3.57 20.42
CA ALA A 280 -17.27 -3.90 21.76
C ALA A 280 -18.53 -4.83 21.80
N THR A 281 -18.68 -5.71 20.80
CA THR A 281 -19.72 -6.74 20.80
C THR A 281 -19.52 -7.73 21.95
N ASP A 282 -20.61 -8.04 22.70
CA ASP A 282 -20.61 -9.18 23.63
C ASP A 282 -20.54 -10.49 22.84
N LEU A 283 -19.44 -11.22 23.03
CA LEU A 283 -19.21 -12.50 22.35
C LEU A 283 -19.93 -13.69 22.98
N SER A 284 -20.44 -13.56 24.22
CA SER A 284 -21.02 -14.66 24.98
C SER A 284 -22.16 -15.37 24.24
N PRO A 285 -23.11 -14.68 23.59
CA PRO A 285 -24.17 -15.34 22.84
C PRO A 285 -23.64 -16.11 21.61
N ILE A 286 -22.63 -15.54 20.91
CA ILE A 286 -22.03 -16.16 19.72
C ILE A 286 -21.27 -17.43 20.10
N LEU A 287 -20.40 -17.33 21.12
CA LEU A 287 -19.63 -18.48 21.59
C LEU A 287 -20.53 -19.56 22.20
N GLY A 288 -21.61 -19.16 22.90
CA GLY A 288 -22.62 -20.08 23.39
C GLY A 288 -23.31 -20.86 22.29
N ALA A 289 -23.71 -20.21 21.19
CA ALA A 289 -24.34 -20.86 20.04
C ALA A 289 -23.36 -21.83 19.34
N LEU A 290 -22.09 -21.48 19.23
CA LEU A 290 -21.06 -22.32 18.61
C LEU A 290 -20.69 -23.52 19.49
N SER A 291 -20.48 -23.31 20.80
CA SER A 291 -20.02 -24.35 21.74
C SER A 291 -21.02 -25.51 21.91
N GLY A 292 -22.29 -25.29 21.63
CA GLY A 292 -23.31 -26.33 21.65
C GLY A 292 -23.15 -27.42 20.57
N ARG A 293 -22.39 -27.13 19.50
CA ARG A 293 -22.24 -28.01 18.31
C ARG A 293 -20.81 -28.22 17.86
N TYR A 294 -19.91 -27.33 18.25
CA TYR A 294 -18.49 -27.35 17.88
C TYR A 294 -17.63 -27.29 19.12
N ALA A 295 -16.49 -27.97 19.09
CA ALA A 295 -15.40 -27.70 20.02
C ALA A 295 -14.66 -26.45 19.56
N ILE A 296 -14.62 -25.42 20.40
CA ILE A 296 -13.91 -24.17 20.14
C ILE A 296 -12.43 -24.39 20.52
N GLU A 297 -11.53 -24.34 19.54
CA GLU A 297 -10.09 -24.51 19.78
C GLU A 297 -9.40 -23.19 20.03
N ARG A 298 -9.81 -22.13 19.32
CA ARG A 298 -9.22 -20.81 19.42
C ARG A 298 -10.24 -19.73 19.16
N VAL A 299 -10.16 -18.65 19.92
CA VAL A 299 -10.92 -17.41 19.69
C VAL A 299 -9.94 -16.26 19.62
N HIS A 300 -10.05 -15.46 18.58
CA HIS A 300 -9.22 -14.27 18.38
C HIS A 300 -10.08 -13.12 17.85
N MET A 301 -9.87 -11.93 18.43
CA MET A 301 -10.44 -10.69 17.91
C MET A 301 -9.32 -9.86 17.27
N ARG A 302 -9.56 -9.35 16.09
CA ARG A 302 -8.64 -8.44 15.40
C ARG A 302 -9.39 -7.28 14.74
N PRO A 303 -8.74 -6.13 14.60
CA PRO A 303 -9.32 -5.05 13.81
C PRO A 303 -9.41 -5.46 12.34
N LEU A 304 -10.27 -4.78 11.58
CA LEU A 304 -10.32 -4.90 10.12
C LEU A 304 -8.95 -4.57 9.52
N SER A 305 -8.46 -5.41 8.62
CA SER A 305 -7.29 -5.13 7.81
C SER A 305 -7.59 -4.05 6.77
N LEU A 306 -6.56 -3.38 6.26
CA LEU A 306 -6.70 -2.41 5.17
C LEU A 306 -7.32 -3.04 3.91
N HIS A 307 -7.07 -4.33 3.67
CA HIS A 307 -7.67 -5.07 2.57
C HIS A 307 -9.20 -5.24 2.74
N GLU A 308 -9.66 -5.61 3.92
CA GLU A 308 -11.09 -5.75 4.23
C GLU A 308 -11.81 -4.40 4.16
N ILE A 309 -11.17 -3.35 4.65
CA ILE A 309 -11.65 -1.97 4.52
C ILE A 309 -11.81 -1.60 3.05
N TYR A 310 -10.77 -1.87 2.25
CA TYR A 310 -10.77 -1.56 0.83
C TYR A 310 -11.94 -2.25 0.10
N LEU A 311 -12.15 -3.55 0.34
CA LEU A 311 -13.24 -4.32 -0.28
C LEU A 311 -14.63 -3.77 0.08
N ARG A 312 -14.78 -3.12 1.23
CA ARG A 312 -16.04 -2.50 1.66
C ARG A 312 -16.24 -1.09 1.12
N ALA A 313 -15.13 -0.36 0.94
CA ALA A 313 -15.17 1.02 0.47
C ALA A 313 -15.34 1.13 -1.05
N VAL A 314 -14.95 0.09 -1.80
CA VAL A 314 -15.02 0.07 -3.26
C VAL A 314 -16.19 -0.81 -3.69
N PRO A 315 -17.28 -0.22 -4.21
CA PRO A 315 -18.42 -0.99 -4.74
C PRO A 315 -17.94 -1.98 -5.80
N THR A 316 -18.39 -3.23 -5.69
CA THR A 316 -18.15 -4.24 -6.72
C THR A 316 -18.89 -3.87 -8.00
N ALA A 317 -18.34 -4.27 -9.16
CA ALA A 317 -18.95 -3.96 -10.47
C ALA A 317 -20.43 -4.41 -10.59
N ALA A 318 -20.87 -5.35 -9.76
CA ALA A 318 -22.24 -5.85 -9.73
C ALA A 318 -23.25 -4.92 -9.02
N GLU A 319 -22.80 -3.94 -8.24
CA GLU A 319 -23.69 -2.99 -7.53
C GLU A 319 -24.03 -1.77 -8.40
N ASP A 320 -23.17 -1.44 -9.39
CA ASP A 320 -23.40 -0.29 -10.29
C ASP A 320 -24.39 -0.59 -11.43
N GLU A 321 -24.65 -1.86 -11.77
CA GLU A 321 -25.67 -2.22 -12.76
C GLU A 321 -27.11 -2.13 -12.18
N ARG A 322 -27.24 -1.84 -10.88
CA ARG A 322 -28.52 -1.72 -10.19
C ARG A 322 -28.86 -0.30 -9.70
N ALA A 323 -27.96 0.66 -9.88
CA ALA A 323 -28.15 2.08 -9.56
C ALA A 323 -28.30 2.93 -10.85
#